data_51716ab8ec74bd433a0d20f3304db399
#
_entry.id   51716ab8ec74bd433a0d20f3304db399
#
_cell.length_a   1.000
_cell.length_b   1.000
_cell.length_c   1.000
_cell.angle_alpha   90.00
_cell.angle_beta   90.00
_cell.angle_gamma   90.00
#
_symmetry.space_group_name_H-M   'P 1'
#
loop_
_entity.id
_entity.type
_entity.pdbx_description
1 polymer ?
#
loop_
_entity_poly.entity_id
_entity_poly.type
_entity_poly.pdbx_seq_one_letter_code
_entity_poly.pdbx_strand_id
1 'polypeptide(L)'
;MSELIVSSRPDLRRPVLVAAFKGWNDGGQGATLGGAYLAKQWEAESFAEIESENFYDFQAVRPNVSLEDGLTRKLEWPSNTFLHASIPGLDRDAVILLGVEPNLRWKTYSGLVLELVQDLGVELVVTLGSLLADVPHTRPAPVSAAASDPTLVQELGVEPSRYEGPTGIVGIVLDACRQAGIPAVSLWAAVPHYVSLAPSPRAALALCRRLGELMGADIDVAELEQAADEYSEQVTEAVASDADTAAYVEELERRVDLMEAAEELPSGESLAAELTRFLREREQNGDDGGESAGGPAS
;
A
#
# COMPACT_ATOMS: atom_id res chain seq x y z
N MET A 1 24.95 -23.76 -8.65
CA MET A 1 23.51 -24.05 -8.42
C MET A 1 22.77 -22.76 -8.77
N SER A 2 21.59 -22.83 -9.34
CA SER A 2 20.76 -21.62 -9.60
C SER A 2 20.35 -21.02 -8.26
N GLU A 3 20.43 -19.68 -8.13
CA GLU A 3 20.00 -18.95 -6.93
C GLU A 3 18.45 -18.82 -6.90
N LEU A 4 17.79 -18.99 -8.04
CA LEU A 4 16.34 -19.11 -8.16
C LEU A 4 16.00 -20.60 -8.34
N ILE A 5 15.26 -21.15 -7.41
CA ILE A 5 14.80 -22.54 -7.37
C ILE A 5 13.32 -22.55 -7.73
N VAL A 6 13.01 -23.15 -8.88
CA VAL A 6 11.61 -23.29 -9.36
C VAL A 6 11.20 -24.75 -9.22
N SER A 7 10.29 -25.03 -8.31
CA SER A 7 9.76 -26.39 -8.03
C SER A 7 8.66 -26.81 -8.99
N SER A 8 7.86 -25.84 -9.48
CA SER A 8 6.82 -26.06 -10.48
C SER A 8 6.62 -24.78 -11.32
N ARG A 9 6.03 -24.92 -12.52
CA ARG A 9 5.66 -23.76 -13.34
C ARG A 9 4.14 -23.71 -13.44
N PRO A 10 3.47 -22.80 -12.71
CA PRO A 10 2.03 -22.62 -12.83
C PRO A 10 1.66 -22.03 -14.20
N ASP A 11 0.53 -22.45 -14.76
CA ASP A 11 -0.09 -21.82 -15.93
C ASP A 11 -0.98 -20.68 -15.44
N LEU A 12 -0.57 -19.42 -15.66
CA LEU A 12 -1.17 -18.24 -15.09
C LEU A 12 -1.85 -17.36 -16.14
N ARG A 13 -3.01 -16.83 -15.79
CA ARG A 13 -3.79 -15.90 -16.61
C ARG A 13 -3.44 -14.47 -16.24
N ARG A 14 -2.85 -13.70 -17.16
CA ARG A 14 -2.58 -12.27 -16.99
C ARG A 14 -2.04 -11.91 -15.58
N PRO A 15 -0.96 -12.56 -15.12
CA PRO A 15 -0.58 -12.51 -13.72
C PRO A 15 -0.12 -11.10 -13.25
N VAL A 16 -0.37 -10.84 -11.96
CA VAL A 16 0.16 -9.67 -11.21
C VAL A 16 1.09 -10.18 -10.13
N LEU A 17 2.28 -9.60 -10.01
CA LEU A 17 3.15 -9.85 -8.86
C LEU A 17 2.81 -8.88 -7.73
N VAL A 18 2.53 -9.40 -6.53
CA VAL A 18 2.45 -8.63 -5.28
C VAL A 18 3.63 -9.03 -4.40
N ALA A 19 4.51 -8.08 -4.05
CA ALA A 19 5.72 -8.35 -3.27
C ALA A 19 5.75 -7.59 -1.95
N ALA A 20 6.06 -8.28 -0.85
CA ALA A 20 6.23 -7.70 0.47
C ALA A 20 7.47 -8.30 1.16
N PHE A 21 8.27 -7.44 1.80
CA PHE A 21 9.54 -7.81 2.41
C PHE A 21 9.59 -7.34 3.86
N LYS A 22 9.82 -8.27 4.78
CA LYS A 22 10.16 -7.95 6.16
C LYS A 22 11.52 -7.25 6.22
N GLY A 23 11.60 -6.15 6.92
CA GLY A 23 12.85 -5.38 7.04
C GLY A 23 12.60 -3.88 7.09
N TRP A 24 13.49 -3.11 6.49
CA TRP A 24 13.45 -1.65 6.53
C TRP A 24 12.19 -1.04 5.89
N ASN A 25 11.63 -1.72 4.90
CA ASN A 25 10.41 -1.30 4.17
C ASN A 25 9.10 -1.72 4.87
N ASP A 26 9.16 -2.25 6.09
CA ASP A 26 8.03 -2.92 6.75
C ASP A 26 7.78 -2.34 8.15
N GLY A 27 7.53 -1.04 8.23
CA GLY A 27 7.18 -0.34 9.46
C GLY A 27 5.94 -0.95 10.10
N GLY A 28 6.04 -1.33 11.39
CA GLY A 28 4.96 -2.05 12.08
C GLY A 28 4.55 -3.36 11.42
N GLN A 29 5.38 -3.96 10.57
CA GLN A 29 5.09 -5.21 9.83
C GLN A 29 3.78 -5.17 9.02
N GLY A 30 3.36 -3.97 8.59
CA GLY A 30 2.09 -3.79 7.89
C GLY A 30 2.10 -4.38 6.49
N ALA A 31 3.21 -4.23 5.76
CA ALA A 31 3.34 -4.73 4.39
C ALA A 31 3.39 -6.27 4.34
N THR A 32 4.21 -6.89 5.20
CA THR A 32 4.30 -8.36 5.25
C THR A 32 3.04 -9.00 5.80
N LEU A 33 2.34 -8.39 6.76
CA LEU A 33 1.03 -8.83 7.21
C LEU A 33 0.01 -8.79 6.06
N GLY A 34 -0.04 -7.69 5.30
CA GLY A 34 -0.94 -7.56 4.14
C GLY A 34 -0.66 -8.61 3.08
N GLY A 35 0.61 -8.80 2.69
CA GLY A 35 1.00 -9.83 1.73
C GLY A 35 0.68 -11.26 2.20
N ALA A 36 0.92 -11.58 3.47
CA ALA A 36 0.59 -12.88 4.05
C ALA A 36 -0.94 -13.10 4.14
N TYR A 37 -1.69 -12.04 4.44
CA TYR A 37 -3.14 -12.08 4.44
C TYR A 37 -3.70 -12.42 3.05
N LEU A 38 -3.21 -11.75 2.00
CA LEU A 38 -3.60 -12.05 0.62
C LEU A 38 -3.27 -13.50 0.24
N ALA A 39 -2.08 -13.97 0.60
CA ALA A 39 -1.68 -15.36 0.34
C ALA A 39 -2.63 -16.37 1.03
N LYS A 40 -3.06 -16.08 2.27
CA LYS A 40 -4.04 -16.89 2.99
C LYS A 40 -5.42 -16.82 2.34
N GLN A 41 -5.93 -15.63 2.04
CA GLN A 41 -7.27 -15.43 1.47
C GLN A 41 -7.44 -16.06 0.08
N TRP A 42 -6.38 -16.06 -0.71
CA TRP A 42 -6.40 -16.63 -2.06
C TRP A 42 -5.89 -18.08 -2.10
N GLU A 43 -5.65 -18.70 -0.93
CA GLU A 43 -5.15 -20.08 -0.82
C GLU A 43 -3.90 -20.32 -1.68
N ALA A 44 -2.95 -19.37 -1.63
CA ALA A 44 -1.79 -19.37 -2.49
C ALA A 44 -0.82 -20.52 -2.21
N GLU A 45 -0.33 -21.17 -3.26
CA GLU A 45 0.60 -22.29 -3.22
C GLU A 45 2.00 -21.88 -3.63
N SER A 46 3.03 -22.34 -2.91
CA SER A 46 4.42 -22.03 -3.24
C SER A 46 4.89 -22.81 -4.47
N PHE A 47 5.66 -22.13 -5.34
CA PHE A 47 6.19 -22.77 -6.56
C PHE A 47 7.66 -22.40 -6.86
N ALA A 48 8.20 -21.34 -6.25
CA ALA A 48 9.61 -20.96 -6.41
C ALA A 48 10.14 -20.25 -5.16
N GLU A 49 11.46 -20.22 -5.03
CA GLU A 49 12.14 -19.49 -3.97
C GLU A 49 13.50 -18.95 -4.43
N ILE A 50 13.96 -17.86 -3.82
CA ILE A 50 15.33 -17.40 -3.96
C ILE A 50 16.13 -17.95 -2.79
N GLU A 51 17.20 -18.70 -3.11
CA GLU A 51 18.10 -19.33 -2.15
C GLU A 51 18.78 -18.25 -1.29
N SER A 52 18.85 -18.46 0.02
CA SER A 52 19.24 -17.41 0.97
C SER A 52 20.75 -17.18 1.13
N GLU A 53 21.58 -18.20 0.89
CA GLU A 53 23.00 -18.24 1.25
C GLU A 53 23.81 -17.04 0.72
N ASN A 54 23.48 -16.56 -0.49
CA ASN A 54 24.23 -15.50 -1.15
C ASN A 54 23.68 -14.09 -0.89
N PHE A 55 22.51 -13.97 -0.26
CA PHE A 55 21.78 -12.70 -0.15
C PHE A 55 21.68 -12.18 1.28
N TYR A 56 22.02 -13.00 2.28
CA TYR A 56 21.89 -12.62 3.69
C TYR A 56 23.20 -12.67 4.43
N ASP A 57 23.40 -11.70 5.30
CA ASP A 57 24.33 -11.78 6.42
C ASP A 57 23.59 -12.41 7.60
N PHE A 58 23.85 -13.68 7.86
CA PHE A 58 23.20 -14.41 8.94
C PHE A 58 23.59 -13.93 10.35
N GLN A 59 24.52 -12.98 10.49
CA GLN A 59 24.74 -12.29 11.75
C GLN A 59 23.74 -11.13 11.94
N ALA A 60 23.29 -10.50 10.85
CA ALA A 60 22.28 -9.45 10.86
C ALA A 60 20.86 -10.03 10.83
N VAL A 61 20.63 -11.01 9.95
CA VAL A 61 19.32 -11.70 9.81
C VAL A 61 19.49 -13.16 10.15
N ARG A 62 19.30 -13.48 11.43
CA ARG A 62 19.53 -14.83 11.95
C ARG A 62 18.43 -15.81 11.55
N PRO A 63 18.78 -17.08 11.23
CA PRO A 63 17.80 -18.15 11.17
C PRO A 63 17.11 -18.30 12.53
N ASN A 64 15.83 -18.63 12.50
CA ASN A 64 15.06 -18.95 13.71
C ASN A 64 15.12 -20.45 14.02
N VAL A 65 15.02 -20.78 15.29
CA VAL A 65 14.85 -22.17 15.73
C VAL A 65 13.50 -22.29 16.43
N SER A 66 12.67 -23.22 15.96
CA SER A 66 11.42 -23.61 16.59
C SER A 66 11.52 -25.04 17.15
N LEU A 67 10.61 -25.38 18.05
CA LEU A 67 10.49 -26.74 18.57
C LEU A 67 9.24 -27.40 17.96
N GLU A 68 9.46 -28.46 17.20
CA GLU A 68 8.37 -29.35 16.76
C GLU A 68 8.15 -30.41 17.85
N ASP A 69 6.90 -30.62 18.24
CA ASP A 69 6.49 -31.60 19.27
C ASP A 69 7.22 -31.45 20.61
N GLY A 70 7.72 -30.28 20.92
CA GLY A 70 8.44 -29.97 22.16
C GLY A 70 9.86 -30.55 22.28
N LEU A 71 10.36 -31.26 21.28
CA LEU A 71 11.65 -31.97 21.33
C LEU A 71 12.54 -31.73 20.11
N THR A 72 11.99 -31.76 18.91
CA THR A 72 12.76 -31.61 17.67
C THR A 72 12.95 -30.14 17.33
N ARG A 73 14.21 -29.74 17.07
CA ARG A 73 14.54 -28.38 16.64
C ARG A 73 14.48 -28.28 15.13
N LYS A 74 13.66 -27.37 14.62
CA LYS A 74 13.59 -26.98 13.21
C LYS A 74 14.25 -25.64 13.02
N LEU A 75 15.15 -25.53 12.04
CA LEU A 75 15.77 -24.27 11.62
C LEU A 75 15.00 -23.70 10.46
N GLU A 76 14.61 -22.44 10.60
CA GLU A 76 13.96 -21.65 9.55
C GLU A 76 14.91 -20.53 9.11
N TRP A 77 15.38 -20.63 7.88
CA TRP A 77 16.25 -19.65 7.27
C TRP A 77 15.42 -18.46 6.74
N PRO A 78 16.00 -17.24 6.67
CA PRO A 78 15.35 -16.15 5.94
C PRO A 78 15.12 -16.63 4.50
N SER A 79 13.88 -16.49 4.03
CA SER A 79 13.48 -16.99 2.72
C SER A 79 12.78 -15.90 1.91
N ASN A 80 12.76 -16.08 0.60
CA ASN A 80 11.97 -15.31 -0.35
C ASN A 80 11.22 -16.30 -1.23
N THR A 81 9.94 -16.48 -0.90
CA THR A 81 9.09 -17.50 -1.49
C THR A 81 8.10 -16.87 -2.44
N PHE A 82 7.99 -17.42 -3.64
CA PHE A 82 6.96 -17.08 -4.61
C PHE A 82 5.81 -18.07 -4.49
N LEU A 83 4.62 -17.52 -4.31
CA LEU A 83 3.37 -18.27 -4.29
C LEU A 83 2.52 -17.84 -5.49
N HIS A 84 1.61 -18.68 -5.92
CA HIS A 84 0.63 -18.34 -6.95
C HIS A 84 -0.78 -18.65 -6.47
N ALA A 85 -1.75 -17.88 -6.97
CA ALA A 85 -3.17 -18.08 -6.68
C ALA A 85 -4.04 -17.50 -7.78
N SER A 86 -5.25 -18.02 -7.91
CA SER A 86 -6.29 -17.32 -8.67
C SER A 86 -6.90 -16.21 -7.84
N ILE A 87 -7.11 -15.03 -8.43
CA ILE A 87 -7.79 -13.92 -7.74
C ILE A 87 -9.31 -14.11 -7.88
N PRO A 88 -10.06 -14.26 -6.79
CA PRO A 88 -11.50 -14.47 -6.85
C PRO A 88 -12.20 -13.34 -7.62
N GLY A 89 -13.10 -13.71 -8.52
CA GLY A 89 -13.90 -12.75 -9.30
C GLY A 89 -13.17 -12.09 -10.49
N LEU A 90 -11.88 -12.32 -10.68
CA LEU A 90 -11.11 -11.79 -11.80
C LEU A 90 -10.63 -12.89 -12.78
N ASP A 91 -10.53 -12.54 -14.06
CA ASP A 91 -9.81 -13.35 -15.05
C ASP A 91 -8.31 -13.02 -15.04
N ARG A 92 -7.72 -13.13 -13.86
CA ARG A 92 -6.33 -12.77 -13.56
C ARG A 92 -5.85 -13.56 -12.36
N ASP A 93 -4.58 -13.97 -12.38
CA ASP A 93 -3.96 -14.71 -11.30
C ASP A 93 -2.90 -13.83 -10.59
N ALA A 94 -2.62 -14.15 -9.33
CA ALA A 94 -1.58 -13.51 -8.54
C ALA A 94 -0.33 -14.39 -8.45
N VAL A 95 0.81 -13.73 -8.50
CA VAL A 95 2.08 -14.20 -7.95
C VAL A 95 2.34 -13.39 -6.69
N ILE A 96 2.62 -14.02 -5.56
CA ILE A 96 2.89 -13.34 -4.30
C ILE A 96 4.31 -13.68 -3.88
N LEU A 97 5.17 -12.64 -3.78
CA LEU A 97 6.52 -12.76 -3.23
C LEU A 97 6.51 -12.31 -1.78
N LEU A 98 6.69 -13.25 -0.88
CA LEU A 98 6.88 -12.97 0.54
C LEU A 98 8.30 -13.30 0.95
N GLY A 99 8.96 -12.35 1.59
CA GLY A 99 10.34 -12.58 1.98
C GLY A 99 10.87 -11.61 3.02
N VAL A 100 12.17 -11.73 3.22
CA VAL A 100 12.97 -10.83 4.03
C VAL A 100 13.82 -9.97 3.11
N GLU A 101 13.98 -8.69 3.43
CA GLU A 101 14.85 -7.80 2.66
C GLU A 101 16.30 -8.37 2.65
N PRO A 102 16.89 -8.60 1.47
CA PRO A 102 18.24 -9.12 1.40
C PRO A 102 19.27 -8.09 1.91
N ASN A 103 20.34 -8.54 2.55
CA ASN A 103 21.44 -7.67 2.98
C ASN A 103 22.43 -7.40 1.87
N LEU A 104 22.56 -8.31 0.92
CA LEU A 104 23.65 -8.37 -0.06
C LEU A 104 23.12 -8.55 -1.48
N ARG A 105 23.95 -8.16 -2.48
CA ARG A 105 23.75 -8.48 -3.91
C ARG A 105 22.40 -8.06 -4.49
N TRP A 106 21.91 -6.91 -4.11
CA TRP A 106 20.57 -6.40 -4.49
C TRP A 106 20.32 -6.36 -6.00
N LYS A 107 21.34 -6.03 -6.80
CA LYS A 107 21.22 -6.04 -8.27
C LYS A 107 21.01 -7.45 -8.83
N THR A 108 21.70 -8.45 -8.25
CA THR A 108 21.49 -9.86 -8.62
C THR A 108 20.10 -10.31 -8.16
N TYR A 109 19.73 -10.00 -6.92
CA TYR A 109 18.44 -10.35 -6.36
C TYR A 109 17.28 -9.79 -7.20
N SER A 110 17.28 -8.49 -7.50
CA SER A 110 16.25 -7.88 -8.35
C SER A 110 16.25 -8.44 -9.76
N GLY A 111 17.41 -8.84 -10.30
CA GLY A 111 17.51 -9.53 -11.57
C GLY A 111 16.81 -10.89 -11.57
N LEU A 112 16.91 -11.68 -10.50
CA LEU A 112 16.20 -12.95 -10.36
C LEU A 112 14.68 -12.75 -10.25
N VAL A 113 14.23 -11.70 -9.53
CA VAL A 113 12.82 -11.33 -9.49
C VAL A 113 12.32 -10.97 -10.89
N LEU A 114 13.08 -10.15 -11.64
CA LEU A 114 12.74 -9.77 -13.01
C LEU A 114 12.70 -10.97 -13.97
N GLU A 115 13.66 -11.90 -13.86
CA GLU A 115 13.69 -13.12 -14.65
C GLU A 115 12.38 -13.89 -14.50
N LEU A 116 11.92 -14.09 -13.25
CA LEU A 116 10.67 -14.80 -12.99
C LEU A 116 9.44 -14.01 -13.47
N VAL A 117 9.43 -12.69 -13.28
CA VAL A 117 8.37 -11.79 -13.77
C VAL A 117 8.21 -11.90 -15.29
N GLN A 118 9.32 -11.91 -16.03
CA GLN A 118 9.31 -12.04 -17.48
C GLN A 118 8.92 -13.46 -17.93
N ASP A 119 9.46 -14.48 -17.29
CA ASP A 119 9.19 -15.90 -17.59
C ASP A 119 7.70 -16.27 -17.41
N LEU A 120 7.04 -15.65 -16.45
CA LEU A 120 5.61 -15.85 -16.15
C LEU A 120 4.69 -14.90 -16.91
N GLY A 121 5.24 -13.91 -17.63
CA GLY A 121 4.43 -12.92 -18.36
C GLY A 121 3.64 -11.99 -17.42
N VAL A 122 4.22 -11.62 -16.28
CA VAL A 122 3.58 -10.69 -15.30
C VAL A 122 3.32 -9.35 -15.97
N GLU A 123 2.05 -8.90 -15.93
CA GLU A 123 1.61 -7.64 -16.56
C GLU A 123 1.80 -6.41 -15.66
N LEU A 124 1.81 -6.61 -14.33
CA LEU A 124 1.95 -5.54 -13.34
C LEU A 124 2.70 -6.07 -12.12
N VAL A 125 3.64 -5.30 -11.62
CA VAL A 125 4.32 -5.55 -10.34
C VAL A 125 3.83 -4.55 -9.31
N VAL A 126 3.31 -5.03 -8.19
CA VAL A 126 2.90 -4.20 -7.04
C VAL A 126 3.79 -4.57 -5.85
N THR A 127 4.55 -3.61 -5.35
CA THR A 127 5.29 -3.81 -4.12
C THR A 127 4.56 -3.14 -2.96
N LEU A 128 4.52 -3.82 -1.82
CA LEU A 128 3.93 -3.30 -0.60
C LEU A 128 5.04 -2.84 0.36
N GLY A 129 4.84 -1.66 0.93
CA GLY A 129 5.69 -1.10 1.97
C GLY A 129 4.86 -0.49 3.08
N SER A 130 5.46 -0.33 4.25
CA SER A 130 4.92 0.45 5.34
C SER A 130 6.01 1.23 6.02
N LEU A 131 5.70 2.44 6.48
CA LEU A 131 6.68 3.36 7.05
C LEU A 131 6.13 4.03 8.31
N LEU A 132 7.01 4.33 9.24
CA LEU A 132 6.65 5.09 10.43
C LEU A 132 6.47 6.57 10.07
N ALA A 133 5.34 7.16 10.48
CA ALA A 133 4.96 8.52 10.13
C ALA A 133 4.20 9.22 11.27
N ASP A 134 4.09 10.54 11.15
CA ASP A 134 3.31 11.40 12.04
C ASP A 134 1.82 11.35 11.67
N VAL A 135 1.21 10.20 11.92
CA VAL A 135 -0.22 9.95 11.66
C VAL A 135 -0.92 9.44 12.92
N PRO A 136 -2.18 9.80 13.18
CA PRO A 136 -2.91 9.30 14.32
C PRO A 136 -3.40 7.86 14.07
N HIS A 137 -3.39 7.04 15.12
CA HIS A 137 -3.93 5.68 15.06
C HIS A 137 -5.46 5.63 14.97
N THR A 138 -6.14 6.72 15.26
CA THR A 138 -7.61 6.85 15.28
C THR A 138 -8.22 7.17 13.92
N ARG A 139 -7.40 7.53 12.91
CA ARG A 139 -7.85 7.79 11.53
C ARG A 139 -7.38 6.68 10.60
N PRO A 140 -8.02 6.46 9.42
CA PRO A 140 -7.53 5.51 8.43
C PRO A 140 -6.04 5.72 8.11
N ALA A 141 -5.30 4.63 7.92
CA ALA A 141 -3.89 4.73 7.56
C ALA A 141 -3.76 5.27 6.11
N PRO A 142 -3.11 6.41 5.89
CA PRO A 142 -2.89 6.92 4.53
C PRO A 142 -2.02 5.96 3.71
N VAL A 143 -2.35 5.83 2.42
CA VAL A 143 -1.54 5.06 1.46
C VAL A 143 -1.07 5.97 0.35
N SER A 144 0.24 6.14 0.23
CA SER A 144 0.89 6.80 -0.89
C SER A 144 1.41 5.80 -1.91
N ALA A 145 1.69 6.25 -3.14
CA ALA A 145 2.23 5.38 -4.17
C ALA A 145 3.41 6.02 -4.91
N ALA A 146 4.31 5.16 -5.40
CA ALA A 146 5.31 5.49 -6.40
C ALA A 146 5.18 4.50 -7.56
N ALA A 147 5.30 4.96 -8.80
CA ALA A 147 5.17 4.10 -9.97
C ALA A 147 6.38 4.19 -10.90
N SER A 148 6.57 3.16 -11.70
CA SER A 148 7.61 3.11 -12.74
C SER A 148 7.34 4.11 -13.88
N ASP A 149 6.07 4.48 -14.08
CA ASP A 149 5.60 5.42 -15.08
C ASP A 149 4.65 6.45 -14.43
N PRO A 150 4.83 7.77 -14.65
CA PRO A 150 3.93 8.79 -14.12
C PRO A 150 2.47 8.66 -14.55
N THR A 151 2.20 8.04 -15.72
CA THR A 151 0.82 7.80 -16.19
C THR A 151 0.08 6.82 -15.28
N LEU A 152 0.76 5.80 -14.76
CA LEU A 152 0.19 4.86 -13.79
C LEU A 152 -0.27 5.56 -12.50
N VAL A 153 0.47 6.56 -12.02
CA VAL A 153 0.07 7.32 -10.83
C VAL A 153 -1.25 8.05 -11.06
N GLN A 154 -1.43 8.64 -12.25
CA GLN A 154 -2.66 9.35 -12.62
C GLN A 154 -3.85 8.39 -12.80
N GLU A 155 -3.62 7.26 -13.49
CA GLU A 155 -4.66 6.23 -13.71
C GLU A 155 -5.13 5.62 -12.40
N LEU A 156 -4.22 5.49 -11.42
CA LEU A 156 -4.50 4.93 -10.11
C LEU A 156 -5.14 5.94 -9.14
N GLY A 157 -5.16 7.23 -9.49
CA GLY A 157 -5.68 8.28 -8.63
C GLY A 157 -4.99 8.34 -7.25
N VAL A 158 -3.68 8.07 -7.20
CA VAL A 158 -2.89 8.09 -5.95
C VAL A 158 -1.99 9.32 -5.91
N GLU A 159 -1.74 9.83 -4.71
CA GLU A 159 -0.73 10.87 -4.53
C GLU A 159 0.67 10.33 -4.88
N PRO A 160 1.39 11.00 -5.79
CA PRO A 160 2.75 10.59 -6.11
C PRO A 160 3.67 10.84 -4.92
N SER A 161 4.44 9.82 -4.54
CA SER A 161 5.49 9.99 -3.54
C SER A 161 6.54 11.00 -4.03
N ARG A 162 6.86 11.98 -3.20
CA ARG A 162 7.93 12.97 -3.43
C ARG A 162 9.20 12.64 -2.65
N TYR A 163 9.29 11.42 -2.14
CA TYR A 163 10.42 11.00 -1.33
C TYR A 163 11.70 10.93 -2.14
N GLU A 164 12.75 11.60 -1.65
CA GLU A 164 14.12 11.52 -2.12
C GLU A 164 15.01 11.11 -0.95
N GLY A 165 15.76 10.01 -1.09
CA GLY A 165 16.62 9.54 -0.02
C GLY A 165 17.03 8.07 -0.17
N PRO A 166 17.59 7.45 0.90
CA PRO A 166 17.92 6.04 0.91
C PRO A 166 16.70 5.18 0.62
N THR A 167 16.87 4.12 -0.17
CA THR A 167 15.79 3.19 -0.51
C THR A 167 16.16 1.75 -0.13
N GLY A 168 15.14 0.93 0.07
CA GLY A 168 15.30 -0.50 0.28
C GLY A 168 15.03 -1.33 -0.98
N ILE A 169 14.90 -2.65 -0.79
CA ILE A 169 14.73 -3.60 -1.91
C ILE A 169 13.48 -3.31 -2.72
N VAL A 170 12.42 -2.79 -2.10
CA VAL A 170 11.17 -2.38 -2.76
C VAL A 170 11.45 -1.35 -3.86
N GLY A 171 12.22 -0.30 -3.56
CA GLY A 171 12.59 0.72 -4.53
C GLY A 171 13.56 0.19 -5.62
N ILE A 172 14.44 -0.76 -5.27
CA ILE A 172 15.35 -1.40 -6.25
C ILE A 172 14.56 -2.27 -7.23
N VAL A 173 13.56 -3.02 -6.76
CA VAL A 173 12.67 -3.81 -7.64
C VAL A 173 11.85 -2.89 -8.54
N LEU A 174 11.31 -1.80 -8.00
CA LEU A 174 10.57 -0.80 -8.78
C LEU A 174 11.43 -0.20 -9.90
N ASP A 175 12.68 0.21 -9.59
CA ASP A 175 13.62 0.75 -10.57
C ASP A 175 14.01 -0.29 -11.62
N ALA A 176 14.24 -1.54 -11.22
CA ALA A 176 14.54 -2.63 -12.14
C ALA A 176 13.38 -2.88 -13.12
N CYS A 177 12.13 -2.88 -12.65
CA CYS A 177 10.94 -2.96 -13.50
C CYS A 177 10.88 -1.78 -14.48
N ARG A 178 11.10 -0.55 -14.02
CA ARG A 178 11.15 0.65 -14.86
C ARG A 178 12.19 0.52 -15.97
N GLN A 179 13.39 0.05 -15.66
CA GLN A 179 14.46 -0.15 -16.65
C GLN A 179 14.12 -1.24 -17.67
N ALA A 180 13.35 -2.25 -17.26
CA ALA A 180 12.90 -3.34 -18.13
C ALA A 180 11.59 -3.01 -18.89
N GLY A 181 10.99 -1.84 -18.67
CA GLY A 181 9.72 -1.45 -19.30
C GLY A 181 8.52 -2.24 -18.78
N ILE A 182 8.59 -2.79 -17.56
CA ILE A 182 7.52 -3.52 -16.90
C ILE A 182 6.73 -2.54 -16.03
N PRO A 183 5.39 -2.46 -16.21
CA PRO A 183 4.55 -1.65 -15.33
C PRO A 183 4.71 -2.06 -13.88
N ALA A 184 5.01 -1.09 -13.00
CA ALA A 184 5.20 -1.37 -11.59
C ALA A 184 4.76 -0.19 -10.73
N VAL A 185 4.16 -0.50 -9.58
CA VAL A 185 3.74 0.46 -8.56
C VAL A 185 4.15 -0.03 -7.17
N SER A 186 4.52 0.91 -6.32
CA SER A 186 4.86 0.66 -4.92
C SER A 186 3.84 1.37 -4.05
N LEU A 187 3.08 0.62 -3.23
CA LEU A 187 2.11 1.15 -2.28
C LEU A 187 2.72 1.21 -0.88
N TRP A 188 2.55 2.34 -0.19
CA TRP A 188 3.15 2.60 1.11
C TRP A 188 2.10 3.04 2.12
N ALA A 189 1.85 2.22 3.14
CA ALA A 189 0.96 2.58 4.24
C ALA A 189 1.73 3.29 5.36
N ALA A 190 1.16 4.37 5.88
CA ALA A 190 1.71 5.05 7.04
C ALA A 190 1.30 4.35 8.34
N VAL A 191 2.28 4.19 9.26
CA VAL A 191 2.11 3.60 10.59
C VAL A 191 2.51 4.64 11.63
N PRO A 192 1.71 4.86 12.69
CA PRO A 192 2.07 5.79 13.73
C PRO A 192 3.43 5.45 14.37
N HIS A 193 4.37 6.41 14.38
CA HIS A 193 5.72 6.16 14.90
C HIS A 193 5.77 5.99 16.43
N TYR A 194 4.78 6.51 17.15
CA TYR A 194 4.68 6.41 18.61
C TYR A 194 4.12 5.05 19.09
N VAL A 195 3.70 4.18 18.16
CA VAL A 195 3.17 2.84 18.47
C VAL A 195 4.26 1.80 18.29
N SER A 196 4.60 1.11 19.37
CA SER A 196 5.56 -0.02 19.35
C SER A 196 4.92 -1.38 19.13
N LEU A 197 3.58 -1.45 19.14
CA LEU A 197 2.85 -2.70 18.92
C LEU A 197 2.92 -3.12 17.45
N ALA A 198 3.39 -4.32 17.21
CA ALA A 198 3.46 -4.92 15.87
C ALA A 198 2.90 -6.36 15.92
N PRO A 199 2.31 -6.86 14.84
CA PRO A 199 2.08 -6.20 13.54
C PRO A 199 0.97 -5.14 13.59
N SER A 200 0.91 -4.26 12.56
CA SER A 200 -0.13 -3.25 12.38
C SER A 200 -1.22 -3.74 11.40
N PRO A 201 -2.36 -4.25 11.87
CA PRO A 201 -3.45 -4.67 10.99
C PRO A 201 -4.06 -3.49 10.21
N ARG A 202 -4.01 -2.28 10.76
CA ARG A 202 -4.49 -1.06 10.10
C ARG A 202 -3.73 -0.75 8.82
N ALA A 203 -2.39 -0.86 8.85
CA ALA A 203 -1.56 -0.67 7.66
C ALA A 203 -1.81 -1.79 6.63
N ALA A 204 -1.90 -3.05 7.08
CA ALA A 204 -2.23 -4.18 6.22
C ALA A 204 -3.61 -4.02 5.56
N LEU A 205 -4.62 -3.61 6.32
CA LEU A 205 -5.99 -3.34 5.82
C LEU A 205 -5.97 -2.25 4.75
N ALA A 206 -5.28 -1.14 5.01
CA ALA A 206 -5.18 -0.03 4.05
C ALA A 206 -4.49 -0.47 2.74
N LEU A 207 -3.42 -1.26 2.83
CA LEU A 207 -2.73 -1.82 1.65
C LEU A 207 -3.61 -2.80 0.87
N CYS A 208 -4.32 -3.72 1.55
CA CYS A 208 -5.21 -4.67 0.89
C CYS A 208 -6.37 -3.98 0.20
N ARG A 209 -7.01 -2.99 0.82
CA ARG A 209 -8.07 -2.19 0.21
C ARG A 209 -7.56 -1.45 -1.01
N ARG A 210 -6.42 -0.78 -0.89
CA ARG A 210 -5.83 -0.03 -2.00
C ARG A 210 -5.41 -0.93 -3.16
N LEU A 211 -4.87 -2.12 -2.86
CA LEU A 211 -4.57 -3.13 -3.87
C LEU A 211 -5.84 -3.63 -4.57
N GLY A 212 -6.91 -3.87 -3.81
CA GLY A 212 -8.22 -4.24 -4.36
C GLY A 212 -8.75 -3.21 -5.35
N GLU A 213 -8.75 -1.93 -4.97
CA GLU A 213 -9.14 -0.82 -5.84
C GLU A 213 -8.28 -0.76 -7.11
N LEU A 214 -6.96 -0.88 -6.97
CA LEU A 214 -6.00 -0.89 -8.07
C LEU A 214 -6.28 -1.98 -9.09
N MET A 215 -6.61 -3.17 -8.62
CA MET A 215 -6.83 -4.34 -9.47
C MET A 215 -8.29 -4.52 -9.91
N GLY A 216 -9.23 -3.79 -9.31
CA GLY A 216 -10.66 -4.06 -9.44
C GLY A 216 -11.07 -5.39 -8.79
N ALA A 217 -10.34 -5.81 -7.74
CA ALA A 217 -10.56 -7.05 -7.01
C ALA A 217 -11.39 -6.78 -5.74
N ASP A 218 -12.40 -7.60 -5.51
CA ASP A 218 -13.11 -7.63 -4.22
C ASP A 218 -12.33 -8.54 -3.27
N ILE A 219 -11.52 -7.94 -2.40
CA ILE A 219 -10.74 -8.67 -1.40
C ILE A 219 -11.54 -8.71 -0.11
N ASP A 220 -11.87 -9.91 0.37
CA ASP A 220 -12.47 -10.07 1.69
C ASP A 220 -11.46 -9.63 2.76
N VAL A 221 -11.75 -8.53 3.45
CA VAL A 221 -10.90 -7.94 4.48
C VAL A 221 -11.52 -7.98 5.88
N ALA A 222 -12.61 -8.72 6.09
CA ALA A 222 -13.37 -8.72 7.35
C ALA A 222 -12.50 -9.11 8.56
N GLU A 223 -11.62 -10.11 8.43
CA GLU A 223 -10.69 -10.48 9.51
C GLU A 223 -9.68 -9.37 9.81
N LEU A 224 -9.21 -8.63 8.78
CA LEU A 224 -8.31 -7.50 8.99
C LEU A 224 -9.02 -6.29 9.60
N GLU A 225 -10.29 -6.05 9.27
CA GLU A 225 -11.11 -5.00 9.88
C GLU A 225 -11.26 -5.25 11.37
N GLN A 226 -11.68 -6.44 11.76
CA GLN A 226 -11.79 -6.82 13.18
C GLN A 226 -10.45 -6.66 13.90
N ALA A 227 -9.36 -7.18 13.33
CA ALA A 227 -8.02 -7.05 13.92
C ALA A 227 -7.55 -5.59 14.02
N ALA A 228 -7.91 -4.73 13.05
CA ALA A 228 -7.60 -3.32 13.07
C ALA A 228 -8.36 -2.56 14.17
N ASP A 229 -9.61 -2.92 14.43
CA ASP A 229 -10.42 -2.35 15.49
C ASP A 229 -9.86 -2.73 16.86
N GLU A 230 -9.61 -4.02 17.10
CA GLU A 230 -8.99 -4.53 18.34
C GLU A 230 -7.62 -3.89 18.60
N TYR A 231 -6.80 -3.74 17.55
CA TYR A 231 -5.50 -3.05 17.62
C TYR A 231 -5.66 -1.58 18.00
N SER A 232 -6.64 -0.90 17.41
CA SER A 232 -6.90 0.53 17.68
C SER A 232 -7.32 0.75 19.13
N GLU A 233 -8.14 -0.12 19.70
CA GLU A 233 -8.53 -0.08 21.11
C GLU A 233 -7.33 -0.24 22.04
N GLN A 234 -6.46 -1.24 21.78
CA GLN A 234 -5.24 -1.46 22.56
C GLN A 234 -4.28 -0.25 22.50
N VAL A 235 -4.11 0.36 21.32
CA VAL A 235 -3.26 1.54 21.16
C VAL A 235 -3.87 2.74 21.88
N THR A 236 -5.19 2.93 21.81
CA THR A 236 -5.89 4.02 22.52
C THR A 236 -5.71 3.89 24.03
N GLU A 237 -5.84 2.69 24.60
CA GLU A 237 -5.59 2.46 26.04
C GLU A 237 -4.15 2.76 26.42
N ALA A 238 -3.18 2.35 25.58
CA ALA A 238 -1.77 2.62 25.83
C ALA A 238 -1.46 4.14 25.78
N VAL A 239 -1.99 4.85 24.78
CA VAL A 239 -1.85 6.31 24.64
C VAL A 239 -2.49 7.05 25.81
N ALA A 240 -3.67 6.64 26.27
CA ALA A 240 -4.35 7.26 27.39
C ALA A 240 -3.55 7.17 28.71
N SER A 241 -2.60 6.24 28.82
CA SER A 241 -1.74 6.10 30.00
C SER A 241 -0.57 7.10 30.05
N ASP A 242 -0.28 7.82 28.95
CA ASP A 242 0.78 8.83 28.83
C ASP A 242 0.21 10.15 28.31
N ALA A 243 0.17 11.16 29.19
CA ALA A 243 -0.42 12.47 28.87
C ALA A 243 0.29 13.22 27.75
N ASP A 244 1.59 13.06 27.58
CA ASP A 244 2.36 13.72 26.51
C ASP A 244 2.04 13.07 25.17
N THR A 245 1.98 11.76 25.12
CA THR A 245 1.57 11.01 23.91
C THR A 245 0.11 11.28 23.55
N ALA A 246 -0.80 11.36 24.54
CA ALA A 246 -2.20 11.70 24.30
C ALA A 246 -2.34 13.09 23.66
N ALA A 247 -1.68 14.12 24.21
CA ALA A 247 -1.69 15.47 23.66
C ALA A 247 -1.10 15.52 22.23
N TYR A 248 -0.07 14.72 21.96
CA TYR A 248 0.52 14.62 20.63
C TYR A 248 -0.47 14.00 19.62
N VAL A 249 -1.19 12.95 20.02
CA VAL A 249 -2.21 12.31 19.16
C VAL A 249 -3.34 13.28 18.84
N GLU A 250 -3.83 14.04 19.83
CA GLU A 250 -4.84 15.09 19.61
C GLU A 250 -4.38 16.15 18.59
N GLU A 251 -3.10 16.51 18.61
CA GLU A 251 -2.54 17.43 17.61
C GLU A 251 -2.48 16.81 16.21
N LEU A 252 -2.13 15.51 16.09
CA LEU A 252 -2.14 14.80 14.82
C LEU A 252 -3.56 14.69 14.24
N GLU A 253 -4.55 14.35 15.07
CA GLU A 253 -5.96 14.30 14.68
C GLU A 253 -6.43 15.65 14.13
N ARG A 254 -6.16 16.73 14.84
CA ARG A 254 -6.52 18.09 14.42
C ARG A 254 -5.90 18.46 13.07
N ARG A 255 -4.66 18.02 12.80
CA ARG A 255 -4.02 18.25 11.50
C ARG A 255 -4.72 17.49 10.38
N VAL A 256 -5.08 16.23 10.60
CA VAL A 256 -5.83 15.43 9.61
C VAL A 256 -7.18 16.07 9.34
N ASP A 257 -7.95 16.38 10.39
CA ASP A 257 -9.28 16.98 10.24
C ASP A 257 -9.23 18.33 9.50
N LEU A 258 -8.17 19.13 9.69
CA LEU A 258 -7.96 20.38 8.94
C LEU A 258 -7.59 20.14 7.47
N MET A 259 -6.83 19.09 7.16
CA MET A 259 -6.49 18.73 5.77
C MET A 259 -7.71 18.23 5.03
N GLU A 260 -8.50 17.34 5.63
CA GLU A 260 -9.77 16.84 5.06
C GLU A 260 -10.75 17.99 4.80
N ALA A 261 -10.93 18.89 5.76
CA ALA A 261 -11.77 20.06 5.59
C ALA A 261 -11.28 21.01 4.47
N ALA A 262 -9.97 21.09 4.24
CA ALA A 262 -9.40 21.89 3.15
C ALA A 262 -9.61 21.23 1.78
N GLU A 263 -9.59 19.92 1.70
CA GLU A 263 -9.87 19.16 0.46
C GLU A 263 -11.35 19.19 0.07
N GLU A 264 -12.27 19.26 1.05
CA GLU A 264 -13.71 19.41 0.82
C GLU A 264 -14.09 20.82 0.34
N LEU A 265 -13.21 21.82 0.48
CA LEU A 265 -13.48 23.16 -0.01
C LEU A 265 -13.49 23.17 -1.56
N PRO A 266 -14.55 23.74 -2.19
CA PRO A 266 -14.60 23.85 -3.63
C PRO A 266 -13.35 24.59 -4.15
N SER A 267 -12.76 24.10 -5.23
CA SER A 267 -11.59 24.76 -5.84
C SER A 267 -11.93 26.22 -6.20
N GLY A 268 -10.92 27.11 -6.17
CA GLY A 268 -11.12 28.50 -6.57
C GLY A 268 -11.77 28.66 -7.95
N GLU A 269 -11.53 27.73 -8.89
CA GLU A 269 -12.20 27.66 -10.19
C GLU A 269 -13.68 27.29 -10.05
N SER A 270 -14.03 26.35 -9.17
CA SER A 270 -15.41 25.95 -8.91
C SER A 270 -16.19 27.10 -8.27
N LEU A 271 -15.60 27.80 -7.29
CA LEU A 271 -16.17 28.99 -6.67
C LEU A 271 -16.35 30.14 -7.68
N ALA A 272 -15.36 30.35 -8.55
CA ALA A 272 -15.44 31.36 -9.61
C ALA A 272 -16.54 31.02 -10.65
N ALA A 273 -16.66 29.73 -11.02
CA ALA A 273 -17.70 29.26 -11.93
C ALA A 273 -19.12 29.41 -11.30
N GLU A 274 -19.25 29.10 -10.01
CA GLU A 274 -20.50 29.24 -9.27
C GLU A 274 -20.91 30.70 -9.08
N LEU A 275 -19.94 31.56 -8.74
CA LEU A 275 -20.14 33.01 -8.69
C LEU A 275 -20.53 33.59 -10.05
N THR A 276 -19.87 33.15 -11.13
CA THR A 276 -20.17 33.60 -12.51
C THR A 276 -21.58 33.16 -12.91
N ARG A 277 -22.01 31.94 -12.54
CA ARG A 277 -23.38 31.45 -12.79
C ARG A 277 -24.39 32.27 -12.01
N PHE A 278 -24.14 32.50 -10.71
CA PHE A 278 -25.00 33.31 -9.85
C PHE A 278 -25.17 34.76 -10.37
N LEU A 279 -24.09 35.37 -10.82
CA LEU A 279 -24.14 36.73 -11.40
C LEU A 279 -24.96 36.76 -12.69
N ARG A 280 -24.82 35.80 -13.59
CA ARG A 280 -25.64 35.68 -14.81
C ARG A 280 -27.12 35.48 -14.54
N GLU A 281 -27.46 34.63 -13.58
CA GLU A 281 -28.85 34.42 -13.16
C GLU A 281 -29.45 35.69 -12.58
N ARG A 282 -28.68 36.47 -11.86
CA ARG A 282 -29.11 37.75 -11.29
C ARG A 282 -29.27 38.84 -12.34
N GLU A 283 -28.45 38.88 -13.37
CA GLU A 283 -28.58 39.76 -14.52
C GLU A 283 -29.86 39.42 -15.34
N GLN A 284 -30.13 38.13 -15.56
CA GLN A 284 -31.31 37.68 -16.28
C GLN A 284 -32.62 37.95 -15.51
N ASN A 285 -32.61 37.85 -14.17
CA ASN A 285 -33.78 38.10 -13.32
C ASN A 285 -33.93 39.58 -12.98
N GLY A 286 -32.94 40.45 -13.28
CA GLY A 286 -32.98 41.89 -13.06
C GLY A 286 -33.56 42.70 -14.21
N ASP A 287 -33.65 42.12 -15.42
CA ASP A 287 -34.09 42.79 -16.63
C ASP A 287 -35.65 42.67 -16.83
N ASP A 288 -36.35 41.92 -16.00
CA ASP A 288 -37.81 41.69 -16.12
C ASP A 288 -38.66 42.64 -15.22
N GLY A 289 -38.04 43.68 -14.63
CA GLY A 289 -38.67 44.57 -13.64
C GLY A 289 -38.92 46.02 -14.07
N GLY A 290 -38.78 46.36 -15.35
CA GLY A 290 -38.77 47.76 -15.77
C GLY A 290 -39.65 48.14 -16.97
N GLU A 291 -40.94 47.76 -17.01
CA GLU A 291 -41.90 48.43 -17.91
C GLU A 291 -43.35 48.27 -17.40
N SER A 292 -43.80 49.23 -16.66
CA SER A 292 -45.22 49.68 -16.74
C SER A 292 -45.49 50.78 -15.71
N ALA A 293 -45.53 52.00 -16.13
CA ALA A 293 -46.53 53.01 -15.70
C ALA A 293 -46.25 54.36 -16.38
N GLY A 294 -46.94 54.60 -17.43
CA GLY A 294 -47.05 55.93 -18.08
C GLY A 294 -48.38 56.02 -18.81
N GLY A 295 -49.51 56.11 -18.05
CA GLY A 295 -50.78 56.48 -18.65
C GLY A 295 -50.96 57.98 -18.71
N PRO A 296 -51.62 58.56 -19.72
CA PRO A 296 -51.77 60.00 -19.91
C PRO A 296 -52.95 60.55 -19.12
N ALA A 297 -52.71 61.67 -18.47
CA ALA A 297 -53.80 62.50 -17.95
C ALA A 297 -54.10 63.60 -18.97
N SER A 298 -55.39 63.77 -19.23
CA SER A 298 -56.05 64.79 -20.00
C SER A 298 -55.89 66.20 -19.41
#